data_3971424decb82a332cd650e19db5b3b2
#
_entry.id   3971424decb82a332cd650e19db5b3b2
#
_cell.length_a   1.000
_cell.length_b   1.000
_cell.length_c   1.000
_cell.angle_alpha   90.00
_cell.angle_beta   90.00
_cell.angle_gamma   90.00
#
_symmetry.space_group_name_H-M   'P 1'
#
loop_
_entity.id
_entity.type
_entity.pdbx_description
1 polymer ?
#
loop_
_entity_poly.entity_id
_entity_poly.type
_entity_poly.pdbx_seq_one_letter_code
_entity_poly.pdbx_strand_id
1 'polypeptide(L)'
;MNDILETSLFRDVKIRINSIVEKIKSANNVAIFATADLESILSLAYLESAMIDASIPYSRKILPSKIHQPKGQDYNYQSKADLVISIEHYEDTWQSEEIDESSRVRIVPLSISINHPNSDKNHQGALDVVIQCAALASEVCPNGTRVRRLRPLCGVGHWLRESLDNSYDPVYTKIRDILQEEGSIRLLPLPEIINPELGMLDNMSISMLKRLTKKWPKMAYDQRQQALSELALPCLINDKLSTPRLEELIWYRVVTVEGQQDLHSQIYHAKEAWPQAIDESKSFASNLLKQLITAGQLI
;
A
#
# COMPACT_ATOMS: atom_id res chain seq x y z
N MET A 1 -0.33 9.68 16.91
CA MET A 1 0.03 8.86 15.75
C MET A 1 1.48 8.50 15.94
N ASN A 2 1.82 7.22 16.00
CA ASN A 2 3.22 6.82 16.12
C ASN A 2 3.95 7.20 14.84
N ASP A 3 5.18 7.70 14.99
CA ASP A 3 6.02 7.99 13.84
C ASP A 3 6.42 6.68 13.16
N ILE A 4 5.99 6.50 11.90
CA ILE A 4 6.27 5.27 11.14
C ILE A 4 7.78 5.11 10.91
N LEU A 5 8.51 6.22 10.81
CA LEU A 5 9.96 6.23 10.61
C LEU A 5 10.73 5.74 11.85
N GLU A 6 10.13 5.85 13.05
CA GLU A 6 10.72 5.34 14.30
C GLU A 6 10.50 3.83 14.48
N THR A 7 9.77 3.19 13.59
CA THR A 7 9.55 1.74 13.66
C THR A 7 10.78 0.96 13.21
N SER A 8 10.87 -0.30 13.63
CA SER A 8 11.95 -1.20 13.21
C SER A 8 12.05 -1.42 11.70
N LEU A 9 10.97 -1.15 10.94
CA LEU A 9 10.93 -1.26 9.49
C LEU A 9 11.87 -0.28 8.78
N PHE A 10 12.09 0.89 9.37
CA PHE A 10 12.90 1.95 8.76
C PHE A 10 14.33 2.03 9.30
N ARG A 11 14.72 1.15 10.23
CA ARG A 11 16.04 1.19 10.87
C ARG A 11 17.18 1.33 9.85
N ASP A 12 17.18 0.51 8.80
CA ASP A 12 18.27 0.44 7.82
C ASP A 12 18.24 1.59 6.82
N VAL A 13 17.08 2.24 6.64
CA VAL A 13 16.85 3.26 5.60
C VAL A 13 16.52 4.65 6.14
N LYS A 14 16.47 4.81 7.47
CA LYS A 14 16.07 6.07 8.14
C LYS A 14 16.93 7.27 7.71
N ILE A 15 18.24 7.07 7.58
CA ILE A 15 19.18 8.13 7.18
C ILE A 15 18.83 8.63 5.77
N ARG A 16 18.53 7.71 4.84
CA ARG A 16 18.14 8.04 3.48
C ARG A 16 16.82 8.80 3.45
N ILE A 17 15.80 8.33 4.17
CA ILE A 17 14.50 8.99 4.24
C ILE A 17 14.66 10.41 4.78
N ASN A 18 15.40 10.62 5.86
CA ASN A 18 15.67 11.94 6.42
C ASN A 18 16.39 12.87 5.41
N SER A 19 17.37 12.35 4.68
CA SER A 19 18.06 13.11 3.63
C SER A 19 17.08 13.58 2.53
N ILE A 20 16.14 12.72 2.13
CA ILE A 20 15.12 13.08 1.14
C ILE A 20 14.17 14.14 1.70
N VAL A 21 13.75 14.02 2.96
CA VAL A 21 12.91 15.02 3.63
C VAL A 21 13.57 16.40 3.63
N GLU A 22 14.86 16.49 3.96
CA GLU A 22 15.61 17.75 3.94
C GLU A 22 15.69 18.34 2.53
N LYS A 23 15.91 17.50 1.51
CA LYS A 23 15.88 17.96 0.10
C LYS A 23 14.50 18.53 -0.28
N ILE A 24 13.41 17.86 0.12
CA ILE A 24 12.05 18.33 -0.14
C ILE A 24 11.79 19.67 0.55
N LYS A 25 12.16 19.80 1.83
CA LYS A 25 11.93 21.02 2.61
C LYS A 25 12.77 22.21 2.13
N SER A 26 13.93 21.96 1.54
CA SER A 26 14.84 23.00 1.03
C SER A 26 14.57 23.43 -0.42
N ALA A 27 13.83 22.62 -1.19
CA ALA A 27 13.53 22.92 -2.59
C ALA A 27 12.48 24.03 -2.71
N ASN A 28 12.70 25.00 -3.63
CA ASN A 28 11.69 26.02 -3.95
C ASN A 28 10.54 25.44 -4.77
N ASN A 29 10.81 24.40 -5.57
CA ASN A 29 9.79 23.66 -6.29
C ASN A 29 10.20 22.20 -6.49
N VAL A 30 9.21 21.30 -6.49
CA VAL A 30 9.40 19.84 -6.62
C VAL A 30 8.64 19.33 -7.83
N ALA A 31 9.28 18.54 -8.69
CA ALA A 31 8.60 17.82 -9.76
C ALA A 31 8.49 16.32 -9.38
N ILE A 32 7.28 15.79 -9.38
CA ILE A 32 7.02 14.40 -9.01
C ILE A 32 6.54 13.66 -10.25
N PHE A 33 7.22 12.55 -10.57
CA PHE A 33 6.88 11.66 -11.65
C PHE A 33 6.39 10.32 -11.09
N ALA A 34 5.24 9.85 -11.54
CA ALA A 34 4.67 8.56 -11.16
C ALA A 34 4.09 7.88 -12.40
N THR A 35 4.07 6.58 -12.43
CA THR A 35 3.41 5.81 -13.49
C THR A 35 1.91 5.64 -13.21
N ALA A 36 1.12 5.37 -14.25
CA ALA A 36 -0.31 5.12 -14.15
C ALA A 36 -0.58 3.69 -13.65
N ASP A 37 -0.08 3.39 -12.45
CA ASP A 37 -0.24 2.13 -11.71
C ASP A 37 -0.71 2.42 -10.29
N LEU A 38 -1.44 1.51 -9.68
CA LEU A 38 -2.08 1.74 -8.39
C LEU A 38 -1.07 2.10 -7.29
N GLU A 39 0.06 1.39 -7.20
CA GLU A 39 1.13 1.64 -6.22
C GLU A 39 1.77 3.02 -6.41
N SER A 40 2.07 3.39 -7.65
CA SER A 40 2.65 4.70 -7.97
C SER A 40 1.69 5.83 -7.67
N ILE A 41 0.39 5.67 -7.92
CA ILE A 41 -0.63 6.68 -7.65
C ILE A 41 -0.89 6.83 -6.15
N LEU A 42 -0.88 5.74 -5.38
CA LEU A 42 -0.92 5.82 -3.91
C LEU A 42 0.30 6.57 -3.36
N SER A 43 1.48 6.23 -3.84
CA SER A 43 2.74 6.89 -3.45
C SER A 43 2.72 8.37 -3.79
N LEU A 44 2.24 8.73 -4.98
CA LEU A 44 2.06 10.12 -5.40
C LEU A 44 1.04 10.85 -4.52
N ALA A 45 -0.05 10.18 -4.11
CA ALA A 45 -1.06 10.78 -3.24
C ALA A 45 -0.49 11.17 -1.88
N TYR A 46 0.39 10.38 -1.29
CA TYR A 46 1.09 10.74 -0.05
C TYR A 46 1.97 11.96 -0.23
N LEU A 47 2.85 11.96 -1.24
CA LEU A 47 3.75 13.10 -1.49
C LEU A 47 2.98 14.37 -1.82
N GLU A 48 2.00 14.30 -2.71
CA GLU A 48 1.18 15.46 -3.09
C GLU A 48 0.39 16.00 -1.88
N SER A 49 -0.16 15.12 -1.05
CA SER A 49 -0.82 15.52 0.20
C SER A 49 0.11 16.27 1.14
N ALA A 50 1.36 15.80 1.30
CA ALA A 50 2.35 16.49 2.11
C ALA A 50 2.75 17.85 1.53
N MET A 51 2.94 17.95 0.20
CA MET A 51 3.24 19.22 -0.47
C MET A 51 2.12 20.25 -0.27
N ILE A 52 0.85 19.81 -0.43
CA ILE A 52 -0.31 20.67 -0.24
C ILE A 52 -0.40 21.14 1.22
N ASP A 53 -0.30 20.19 2.18
CA ASP A 53 -0.45 20.48 3.60
C ASP A 53 0.72 21.34 4.15
N ALA A 54 1.93 21.20 3.59
CA ALA A 54 3.10 22.00 3.93
C ALA A 54 3.27 23.28 3.08
N SER A 55 2.37 23.53 2.11
CA SER A 55 2.44 24.64 1.17
C SER A 55 3.75 24.70 0.36
N ILE A 56 4.28 23.53 -0.01
CA ILE A 56 5.47 23.41 -0.87
C ILE A 56 5.02 23.43 -2.33
N PRO A 57 5.56 24.33 -3.18
CA PRO A 57 5.24 24.36 -4.60
C PRO A 57 5.68 23.08 -5.30
N TYR A 58 4.79 22.46 -6.06
CA TYR A 58 5.09 21.23 -6.78
C TYR A 58 4.40 21.16 -8.13
N SER A 59 4.90 20.28 -8.98
CA SER A 59 4.26 19.85 -10.21
C SER A 59 4.26 18.32 -10.27
N ARG A 60 3.30 17.73 -10.97
CA ARG A 60 3.25 16.28 -11.18
C ARG A 60 3.15 15.93 -12.65
N LYS A 61 3.66 14.75 -12.99
CA LYS A 61 3.47 14.14 -14.29
C LYS A 61 3.17 12.65 -14.13
N ILE A 62 2.00 12.23 -14.62
CA ILE A 62 1.63 10.83 -14.67
C ILE A 62 2.10 10.27 -16.02
N LEU A 63 2.98 9.28 -15.95
CA LEU A 63 3.57 8.58 -17.08
C LEU A 63 2.75 7.32 -17.40
N PRO A 64 2.85 6.76 -18.61
CA PRO A 64 2.26 5.45 -18.89
C PRO A 64 2.77 4.40 -17.90
N SER A 65 1.99 3.34 -17.66
CA SER A 65 2.50 2.19 -16.91
C SER A 65 3.67 1.54 -17.66
N LYS A 66 4.61 0.94 -16.94
CA LYS A 66 5.76 0.23 -17.51
C LYS A 66 5.32 -0.97 -18.36
N ILE A 67 4.16 -1.54 -18.06
CA ILE A 67 3.54 -2.62 -18.86
C ILE A 67 3.33 -2.19 -20.34
N HIS A 68 3.08 -0.91 -20.55
CA HIS A 68 2.84 -0.35 -21.88
C HIS A 68 4.12 0.20 -22.55
N GLN A 69 5.27 0.09 -21.90
CA GLN A 69 6.53 0.56 -22.48
C GLN A 69 7.26 -0.57 -23.21
N PRO A 70 7.91 -0.26 -24.33
CA PRO A 70 8.86 -1.19 -24.95
C PRO A 70 9.98 -1.56 -23.97
N LYS A 71 10.36 -2.83 -23.93
CA LYS A 71 11.48 -3.29 -23.10
C LYS A 71 12.75 -2.49 -23.42
N GLY A 72 13.41 -1.98 -22.35
CA GLY A 72 14.66 -1.22 -22.48
C GLY A 72 14.48 0.28 -22.76
N GLN A 73 13.26 0.81 -22.75
CA GLN A 73 13.03 2.26 -22.76
C GLN A 73 12.91 2.79 -21.34
N ASP A 74 13.77 3.73 -20.98
CA ASP A 74 13.67 4.47 -19.73
C ASP A 74 12.72 5.65 -19.83
N TYR A 75 12.10 6.02 -18.72
CA TYR A 75 11.28 7.21 -18.66
C TYR A 75 12.14 8.47 -18.72
N ASN A 76 11.63 9.48 -19.43
CA ASN A 76 12.26 10.79 -19.42
C ASN A 76 11.71 11.62 -18.27
N TYR A 77 12.51 11.76 -17.21
CA TYR A 77 12.20 12.54 -16.00
C TYR A 77 12.73 13.99 -16.08
N GLN A 78 12.77 14.59 -17.24
CA GLN A 78 13.25 15.99 -17.40
C GLN A 78 12.27 17.00 -16.81
N SER A 79 12.78 17.85 -15.95
CA SER A 79 12.08 18.98 -15.34
C SER A 79 13.06 20.12 -15.06
N LYS A 80 12.53 21.35 -14.96
CA LYS A 80 13.27 22.54 -14.50
C LYS A 80 13.11 22.77 -12.99
N ALA A 81 12.49 21.83 -12.27
CA ALA A 81 12.34 21.92 -10.83
C ALA A 81 13.68 21.74 -10.11
N ASP A 82 13.80 22.35 -8.93
CA ASP A 82 15.00 22.25 -8.09
C ASP A 82 15.22 20.83 -7.60
N LEU A 83 14.12 20.12 -7.35
CA LEU A 83 14.12 18.69 -6.97
C LEU A 83 13.18 17.90 -7.88
N VAL A 84 13.70 16.81 -8.44
CA VAL A 84 12.92 15.83 -9.22
C VAL A 84 12.79 14.54 -8.42
N ILE A 85 11.58 14.09 -8.19
CA ILE A 85 11.28 12.81 -7.53
C ILE A 85 10.64 11.88 -8.55
N SER A 86 11.22 10.72 -8.79
CA SER A 86 10.62 9.63 -9.57
C SER A 86 10.19 8.48 -8.67
N ILE A 87 8.95 8.01 -8.85
CA ILE A 87 8.39 6.87 -8.13
C ILE A 87 8.40 5.66 -9.06
N GLU A 88 9.17 4.64 -8.70
CA GLU A 88 9.41 3.44 -9.49
C GLU A 88 9.16 2.20 -8.64
N HIS A 89 7.95 1.66 -8.67
CA HIS A 89 7.53 0.55 -7.80
C HIS A 89 7.96 -0.84 -8.31
N TYR A 90 8.49 -0.93 -9.54
CA TYR A 90 8.89 -2.20 -10.15
C TYR A 90 10.15 -2.79 -9.51
N GLU A 91 10.13 -4.10 -9.31
CA GLU A 91 11.20 -4.82 -8.61
C GLU A 91 12.50 -4.91 -9.40
N ASP A 92 12.46 -4.78 -10.73
CA ASP A 92 13.63 -4.76 -11.59
C ASP A 92 14.53 -3.51 -11.38
N THR A 93 14.04 -2.52 -10.66
CA THR A 93 14.81 -1.31 -10.31
C THR A 93 15.63 -1.43 -9.02
N TRP A 94 15.54 -2.53 -8.28
CA TRP A 94 16.22 -2.71 -6.99
C TRP A 94 17.75 -2.66 -7.03
N GLN A 95 18.35 -2.94 -8.18
CA GLN A 95 19.79 -3.12 -8.33
C GLN A 95 20.56 -1.86 -8.70
N SER A 96 19.92 -0.70 -8.77
CA SER A 96 20.62 0.55 -9.10
C SER A 96 21.42 1.08 -7.90
N GLU A 97 22.73 1.19 -8.02
CA GLU A 97 23.65 1.52 -6.96
C GLU A 97 23.56 2.98 -6.46
N GLU A 98 23.24 3.93 -7.30
CA GLU A 98 23.08 5.34 -6.90
C GLU A 98 21.66 5.81 -7.21
N ILE A 99 20.89 5.96 -6.14
CA ILE A 99 19.47 6.26 -6.23
C ILE A 99 19.21 7.76 -6.09
N ASP A 100 20.11 8.50 -5.45
CA ASP A 100 19.89 9.89 -5.06
C ASP A 100 21.06 10.80 -5.44
N GLU A 101 20.82 11.69 -6.40
CA GLU A 101 21.67 12.84 -6.71
C GLU A 101 21.23 14.08 -5.91
N SER A 102 21.98 15.18 -5.99
CA SER A 102 21.63 16.44 -5.29
C SER A 102 20.26 16.98 -5.68
N SER A 103 19.91 16.92 -6.96
CA SER A 103 18.64 17.44 -7.54
C SER A 103 17.66 16.35 -7.97
N ARG A 104 18.00 15.08 -7.77
CA ARG A 104 17.17 13.95 -8.16
C ARG A 104 17.07 12.91 -7.06
N VAL A 105 15.89 12.36 -6.88
CA VAL A 105 15.59 11.28 -5.95
C VAL A 105 14.77 10.23 -6.68
N ARG A 106 15.21 8.97 -6.61
CA ARG A 106 14.45 7.82 -7.10
C ARG A 106 13.90 7.05 -5.91
N ILE A 107 12.58 6.97 -5.80
CA ILE A 107 11.92 6.14 -4.80
C ILE A 107 11.65 4.78 -5.44
N VAL A 108 12.40 3.79 -4.99
CA VAL A 108 12.34 2.39 -5.45
C VAL A 108 12.14 1.47 -4.23
N PRO A 109 11.64 0.24 -4.41
CA PRO A 109 11.60 -0.72 -3.30
C PRO A 109 12.99 -0.92 -2.70
N LEU A 110 13.10 -0.95 -1.37
CA LEU A 110 14.35 -1.07 -0.63
C LEU A 110 14.41 -2.38 0.14
N SER A 111 15.54 -3.07 0.08
CA SER A 111 15.78 -4.24 0.91
C SER A 111 15.98 -3.83 2.37
N ILE A 112 15.28 -4.50 3.28
CA ILE A 112 15.41 -4.27 4.72
C ILE A 112 15.51 -5.60 5.47
N SER A 113 16.11 -5.55 6.66
CA SER A 113 16.22 -6.69 7.57
C SER A 113 15.23 -6.55 8.72
N ILE A 114 14.42 -7.58 8.94
CA ILE A 114 13.43 -7.62 10.02
C ILE A 114 13.79 -8.72 11.00
N ASN A 115 13.92 -8.36 12.27
CA ASN A 115 14.09 -9.33 13.34
C ASN A 115 12.71 -9.95 13.68
N HIS A 116 12.64 -11.27 13.65
CA HIS A 116 11.43 -11.97 14.12
C HIS A 116 11.43 -11.98 15.66
N PRO A 117 10.32 -11.63 16.33
CA PRO A 117 10.26 -11.52 17.80
C PRO A 117 10.63 -12.81 18.54
N ASN A 118 10.47 -13.97 17.89
CA ASN A 118 10.66 -15.29 18.48
C ASN A 118 11.81 -16.10 17.84
N SER A 119 12.70 -15.45 17.08
CA SER A 119 13.78 -16.14 16.38
C SER A 119 14.96 -15.19 16.22
N ASP A 120 16.17 -15.70 16.47
CA ASP A 120 17.44 -14.97 16.19
C ASP A 120 17.73 -14.83 14.68
N LYS A 121 16.79 -15.24 13.83
CA LYS A 121 16.93 -15.15 12.37
C LYS A 121 16.41 -13.82 11.87
N ASN A 122 17.25 -13.10 11.15
CA ASN A 122 16.86 -11.95 10.36
C ASN A 122 16.17 -12.42 9.09
N HIS A 123 14.97 -11.90 8.83
CA HIS A 123 14.28 -12.07 7.56
C HIS A 123 14.59 -10.87 6.67
N GLN A 124 14.96 -11.14 5.42
CA GLN A 124 15.07 -10.11 4.40
C GLN A 124 13.66 -9.85 3.85
N GLY A 125 13.31 -8.58 3.72
CA GLY A 125 12.06 -8.14 3.12
C GLY A 125 12.30 -6.91 2.26
N ALA A 126 11.26 -6.49 1.55
CA ALA A 126 11.32 -5.25 0.78
C ALA A 126 10.38 -4.21 1.37
N LEU A 127 10.86 -3.00 1.50
CA LEU A 127 10.06 -1.82 1.84
C LEU A 127 9.57 -1.20 0.55
N ASP A 128 8.27 -1.31 0.24
CA ASP A 128 7.69 -0.81 -1.00
C ASP A 128 7.68 0.74 -1.07
N VAL A 129 7.36 1.26 -2.25
CA VAL A 129 7.35 2.70 -2.49
C VAL A 129 6.20 3.42 -1.78
N VAL A 130 5.06 2.74 -1.52
CA VAL A 130 3.89 3.34 -0.88
C VAL A 130 4.21 3.69 0.57
N ILE A 131 4.76 2.75 1.33
CA ILE A 131 5.11 3.00 2.74
C ILE A 131 6.28 3.96 2.87
N GLN A 132 7.25 3.96 1.93
CA GLN A 132 8.31 4.97 1.90
C GLN A 132 7.74 6.37 1.70
N CYS A 133 6.83 6.54 0.72
CA CYS A 133 6.15 7.82 0.49
C CYS A 133 5.26 8.23 1.66
N ALA A 134 4.62 7.28 2.36
CA ALA A 134 3.87 7.56 3.59
C ALA A 134 4.78 8.08 4.71
N ALA A 135 5.96 7.50 4.89
CA ALA A 135 6.95 7.97 5.85
C ALA A 135 7.48 9.37 5.49
N LEU A 136 7.88 9.57 4.23
CA LEU A 136 8.30 10.89 3.72
C LEU A 136 7.23 11.95 3.96
N ALA A 137 5.99 11.65 3.62
CA ALA A 137 4.87 12.57 3.80
C ALA A 137 4.64 12.93 5.27
N SER A 138 4.74 11.94 6.17
CA SER A 138 4.60 12.14 7.62
C SER A 138 5.70 13.03 8.18
N GLU A 139 6.95 12.92 7.68
CA GLU A 139 8.08 13.74 8.10
C GLU A 139 8.06 15.16 7.50
N VAL A 140 7.61 15.29 6.25
CA VAL A 140 7.47 16.60 5.60
C VAL A 140 6.37 17.42 6.27
N CYS A 141 5.23 16.79 6.60
CA CYS A 141 4.10 17.44 7.23
C CYS A 141 3.45 16.56 8.33
N PRO A 142 4.03 16.47 9.55
CA PRO A 142 3.58 15.58 10.62
C PRO A 142 2.12 15.80 11.05
N ASN A 143 1.62 17.03 10.91
CA ASN A 143 0.26 17.41 11.26
C ASN A 143 -0.68 17.55 10.07
N GLY A 144 -0.25 17.15 8.87
CA GLY A 144 -1.02 17.25 7.65
C GLY A 144 -2.34 16.49 7.72
N THR A 145 -3.44 17.16 7.47
CA THR A 145 -4.77 16.55 7.52
C THR A 145 -4.96 15.51 6.42
N ARG A 146 -4.45 15.80 5.23
CA ARG A 146 -4.51 14.89 4.08
C ARG A 146 -3.60 13.69 4.28
N VAL A 147 -2.38 13.93 4.79
CA VAL A 147 -1.42 12.86 5.11
C VAL A 147 -2.01 11.88 6.13
N ARG A 148 -2.63 12.39 7.19
CA ARG A 148 -3.28 11.54 8.21
C ARG A 148 -4.45 10.74 7.65
N ARG A 149 -5.22 11.31 6.71
CA ARG A 149 -6.34 10.64 6.08
C ARG A 149 -5.90 9.44 5.23
N LEU A 150 -4.74 9.52 4.60
CA LEU A 150 -4.17 8.43 3.81
C LEU A 150 -3.51 7.34 4.67
N ARG A 151 -3.20 7.61 5.93
CA ARG A 151 -2.47 6.70 6.83
C ARG A 151 -2.92 5.24 6.78
N PRO A 152 -4.24 4.92 6.76
CA PRO A 152 -4.72 3.55 6.69
C PRO A 152 -4.29 2.77 5.43
N LEU A 153 -3.89 3.49 4.38
CA LEU A 153 -3.56 2.92 3.07
C LEU A 153 -2.08 2.53 2.93
N CYS A 154 -1.22 2.81 3.92
CA CYS A 154 0.22 2.60 3.74
C CYS A 154 0.65 1.13 3.61
N GLY A 155 -0.20 0.17 3.98
CA GLY A 155 0.03 -1.27 3.75
C GLY A 155 -0.39 -1.78 2.36
N VAL A 156 -1.04 -0.93 1.54
CA VAL A 156 -1.60 -1.37 0.24
C VAL A 156 -0.52 -1.80 -0.74
N GLY A 157 0.64 -1.12 -0.77
CA GLY A 157 1.73 -1.50 -1.65
C GLY A 157 2.21 -2.94 -1.39
N HIS A 158 2.38 -3.32 -0.13
CA HIS A 158 2.74 -4.69 0.25
C HIS A 158 1.62 -5.70 -0.08
N TRP A 159 0.36 -5.33 0.11
CA TRP A 159 -0.77 -6.17 -0.29
C TRP A 159 -0.77 -6.46 -1.79
N LEU A 160 -0.36 -5.52 -2.62
CA LEU A 160 -0.31 -5.66 -4.07
C LEU A 160 0.87 -6.50 -4.57
N ARG A 161 1.88 -6.74 -3.74
CA ARG A 161 3.07 -7.52 -4.11
C ARG A 161 2.79 -9.01 -4.14
N GLU A 162 3.47 -9.70 -5.07
CA GLU A 162 3.40 -11.16 -5.21
C GLU A 162 4.06 -11.93 -4.05
N SER A 163 4.80 -11.26 -3.16
CA SER A 163 5.43 -11.90 -2.01
C SER A 163 4.42 -12.63 -1.12
N LEU A 164 3.23 -12.04 -0.90
CA LEU A 164 2.14 -12.68 -0.16
C LEU A 164 1.54 -13.90 -0.87
N ASP A 165 1.72 -14.02 -2.19
CA ASP A 165 1.22 -15.16 -2.96
C ASP A 165 2.14 -16.37 -2.87
N ASN A 166 3.40 -16.16 -2.47
CA ASN A 166 4.40 -17.22 -2.39
C ASN A 166 4.74 -17.63 -0.94
N SER A 167 4.71 -16.67 -0.01
CA SER A 167 5.11 -16.92 1.38
C SER A 167 4.54 -15.85 2.32
N TYR A 168 4.69 -16.12 3.62
CA TYR A 168 4.42 -15.12 4.65
C TYR A 168 5.35 -13.90 4.49
N ASP A 169 4.76 -12.71 4.38
CA ASP A 169 5.51 -11.45 4.31
C ASP A 169 5.55 -10.75 5.68
N PRO A 170 6.70 -10.79 6.37
CA PRO A 170 6.82 -10.19 7.70
C PRO A 170 6.74 -8.67 7.66
N VAL A 171 7.06 -8.01 6.52
CA VAL A 171 6.93 -6.56 6.36
C VAL A 171 5.46 -6.17 6.37
N TYR A 172 4.64 -6.83 5.54
CA TYR A 172 3.20 -6.60 5.50
C TYR A 172 2.55 -6.77 6.88
N THR A 173 2.83 -7.88 7.55
CA THR A 173 2.28 -8.14 8.88
C THR A 173 2.67 -7.06 9.88
N LYS A 174 3.94 -6.64 9.87
CA LYS A 174 4.41 -5.58 10.78
C LYS A 174 3.74 -4.24 10.51
N ILE A 175 3.53 -3.87 9.24
CA ILE A 175 2.81 -2.65 8.87
C ILE A 175 1.36 -2.73 9.37
N ARG A 176 0.66 -3.83 9.09
CA ARG A 176 -0.71 -4.08 9.50
C ARG A 176 -0.86 -3.95 11.03
N ASP A 177 0.03 -4.57 11.77
CA ASP A 177 0.01 -4.57 13.24
C ASP A 177 0.26 -3.15 13.80
N ILE A 178 1.22 -2.40 13.24
CA ILE A 178 1.47 -1.00 13.62
C ILE A 178 0.22 -0.14 13.38
N LEU A 179 -0.43 -0.28 12.22
CA LEU A 179 -1.64 0.48 11.89
C LEU A 179 -2.82 0.12 12.79
N GLN A 180 -2.93 -1.15 13.20
CA GLN A 180 -3.93 -1.61 14.16
C GLN A 180 -3.65 -1.06 15.57
N GLU A 181 -2.42 -1.16 16.04
CA GLU A 181 -2.00 -0.65 17.36
C GLU A 181 -2.23 0.85 17.52
N GLU A 182 -1.98 1.64 16.48
CA GLU A 182 -2.23 3.08 16.49
C GLU A 182 -3.71 3.46 16.24
N GLY A 183 -4.56 2.49 15.91
CA GLY A 183 -5.99 2.69 15.66
C GLY A 183 -6.32 3.27 14.27
N SER A 184 -5.38 3.28 13.34
CA SER A 184 -5.62 3.73 11.96
C SER A 184 -6.47 2.74 11.17
N ILE A 185 -6.43 1.45 11.53
CA ILE A 185 -7.25 0.39 10.94
C ILE A 185 -7.85 -0.50 12.02
N ARG A 186 -8.87 -1.27 11.62
CA ARG A 186 -9.42 -2.39 12.40
C ARG A 186 -9.31 -3.67 11.59
N LEU A 187 -8.97 -4.76 12.25
CA LEU A 187 -8.97 -6.09 11.65
C LEU A 187 -10.23 -6.82 12.05
N LEU A 188 -11.00 -7.24 11.06
CA LEU A 188 -12.24 -7.96 11.27
C LEU A 188 -12.26 -9.26 10.45
N PRO A 189 -12.85 -10.34 11.00
CA PRO A 189 -13.06 -11.57 10.24
C PRO A 189 -14.15 -11.36 9.19
N LEU A 190 -14.05 -12.11 8.10
CA LEU A 190 -14.93 -11.98 6.93
C LEU A 190 -16.43 -11.92 7.24
N PRO A 191 -17.01 -12.69 8.20
CA PRO A 191 -18.42 -12.59 8.55
C PRO A 191 -18.86 -11.24 9.15
N GLU A 192 -17.94 -10.41 9.59
CA GLU A 192 -18.20 -9.07 10.15
C GLU A 192 -18.08 -7.95 9.10
N ILE A 193 -17.63 -8.29 7.89
CA ILE A 193 -17.44 -7.31 6.82
C ILE A 193 -18.75 -7.01 6.11
N ILE A 194 -18.99 -5.72 5.87
CA ILE A 194 -20.14 -5.22 5.13
C ILE A 194 -19.87 -5.36 3.63
N ASN A 195 -20.70 -6.13 2.94
CA ASN A 195 -20.60 -6.36 1.49
C ASN A 195 -19.17 -6.68 1.00
N PRO A 196 -18.53 -7.75 1.52
CA PRO A 196 -17.19 -8.09 1.13
C PRO A 196 -17.15 -8.50 -0.34
N GLU A 197 -16.10 -8.10 -1.05
CA GLU A 197 -15.79 -8.68 -2.35
C GLU A 197 -15.24 -10.10 -2.16
N LEU A 198 -15.82 -11.05 -2.87
CA LEU A 198 -15.49 -12.47 -2.77
C LEU A 198 -14.79 -13.04 -4.01
N GLY A 199 -14.62 -12.25 -5.07
CA GLY A 199 -13.93 -12.67 -6.29
C GLY A 199 -12.47 -13.07 -6.08
N MET A 200 -11.89 -12.68 -4.93
CA MET A 200 -10.56 -13.11 -4.50
C MET A 200 -10.55 -14.49 -3.83
N LEU A 201 -11.72 -15.07 -3.52
CA LEU A 201 -11.89 -16.29 -2.74
C LEU A 201 -12.61 -17.36 -3.57
N ASP A 202 -11.87 -17.90 -4.54
CA ASP A 202 -12.39 -18.97 -5.40
C ASP A 202 -12.92 -20.15 -4.54
N ASN A 203 -14.00 -20.76 -5.01
CA ASN A 203 -14.67 -21.91 -4.35
C ASN A 203 -15.32 -21.62 -2.98
N MET A 204 -15.34 -20.36 -2.53
CA MET A 204 -16.02 -20.02 -1.29
C MET A 204 -17.53 -20.24 -1.38
N SER A 205 -18.10 -20.87 -0.36
CA SER A 205 -19.54 -21.05 -0.26
C SER A 205 -20.24 -19.79 0.24
N ILE A 206 -20.80 -19.00 -0.67
CA ILE A 206 -21.59 -17.78 -0.36
C ILE A 206 -22.76 -18.10 0.59
N SER A 207 -23.40 -19.26 0.40
CA SER A 207 -24.52 -19.70 1.25
C SER A 207 -24.05 -20.01 2.68
N MET A 208 -22.88 -20.60 2.83
CA MET A 208 -22.26 -20.85 4.12
C MET A 208 -21.87 -19.55 4.82
N LEU A 209 -21.21 -18.62 4.11
CA LEU A 209 -20.88 -17.29 4.65
C LEU A 209 -22.15 -16.56 5.14
N LYS A 210 -23.21 -16.49 4.34
CA LYS A 210 -24.48 -15.84 4.74
C LYS A 210 -25.10 -16.45 5.99
N ARG A 211 -25.04 -17.79 6.14
CA ARG A 211 -25.53 -18.47 7.36
C ARG A 211 -24.64 -18.18 8.56
N LEU A 212 -23.31 -18.15 8.35
CA LEU A 212 -22.34 -17.85 9.38
C LEU A 212 -22.51 -16.41 9.89
N THR A 213 -22.61 -15.42 9.00
CA THR A 213 -22.83 -14.02 9.35
C THR A 213 -24.07 -13.84 10.27
N LYS A 214 -25.17 -14.55 10.00
CA LYS A 214 -26.38 -14.48 10.84
C LYS A 214 -26.18 -15.06 12.24
N LYS A 215 -25.36 -16.10 12.37
CA LYS A 215 -25.08 -16.76 13.66
C LYS A 215 -23.95 -16.10 14.43
N TRP A 216 -23.06 -15.41 13.75
CA TRP A 216 -21.80 -14.87 14.24
C TRP A 216 -21.89 -14.11 15.58
N PRO A 217 -22.85 -13.17 15.79
CA PRO A 217 -22.93 -12.42 17.04
C PRO A 217 -23.21 -13.27 18.28
N LYS A 218 -23.79 -14.50 18.07
CA LYS A 218 -24.19 -15.40 19.16
C LYS A 218 -23.18 -16.53 19.40
N MET A 219 -22.13 -16.62 18.59
CA MET A 219 -21.13 -17.69 18.68
C MET A 219 -20.06 -17.36 19.70
N ALA A 220 -19.64 -18.38 20.47
CA ALA A 220 -18.45 -18.31 21.31
C ALA A 220 -17.17 -18.26 20.47
N TYR A 221 -16.08 -17.80 21.05
CA TYR A 221 -14.81 -17.60 20.35
C TYR A 221 -14.33 -18.88 19.63
N ASP A 222 -14.29 -20.01 20.32
CA ASP A 222 -13.83 -21.30 19.72
C ASP A 222 -14.72 -21.74 18.55
N GLN A 223 -16.03 -21.52 18.67
CA GLN A 223 -16.99 -21.80 17.59
C GLN A 223 -16.74 -20.91 16.37
N ARG A 224 -16.37 -19.64 16.59
CA ARG A 224 -16.02 -18.71 15.50
C ARG A 224 -14.77 -19.17 14.76
N GLN A 225 -13.72 -19.56 15.50
CA GLN A 225 -12.47 -20.06 14.90
C GLN A 225 -12.70 -21.31 14.07
N GLN A 226 -13.42 -22.28 14.61
CA GLN A 226 -13.78 -23.49 13.86
C GLN A 226 -14.58 -23.18 12.60
N ALA A 227 -15.59 -22.31 12.69
CA ALA A 227 -16.44 -21.96 11.56
C ALA A 227 -15.69 -21.20 10.46
N LEU A 228 -14.70 -20.34 10.82
CA LEU A 228 -13.83 -19.69 9.84
C LEU A 228 -12.94 -20.72 9.13
N SER A 229 -12.38 -21.67 9.88
CA SER A 229 -11.57 -22.74 9.29
C SER A 229 -12.40 -23.60 8.30
N GLU A 230 -13.63 -23.97 8.68
CA GLU A 230 -14.55 -24.69 7.79
C GLU A 230 -14.91 -23.86 6.53
N LEU A 231 -15.07 -22.53 6.67
CA LEU A 231 -15.34 -21.63 5.56
C LEU A 231 -14.13 -21.52 4.60
N ALA A 232 -12.91 -21.57 5.13
CA ALA A 232 -11.67 -21.45 4.37
C ALA A 232 -11.31 -22.72 3.58
N LEU A 233 -11.68 -23.92 4.07
CA LEU A 233 -11.30 -25.20 3.50
C LEU A 233 -11.54 -25.32 1.98
N PRO A 234 -12.69 -24.93 1.42
CA PRO A 234 -12.90 -25.01 -0.04
C PRO A 234 -11.95 -24.12 -0.86
N CYS A 235 -11.47 -23.01 -0.27
CA CYS A 235 -10.56 -22.08 -0.95
C CYS A 235 -9.12 -22.64 -1.04
N LEU A 236 -8.74 -23.58 -0.15
CA LEU A 236 -7.41 -24.21 -0.16
C LEU A 236 -7.21 -25.20 -1.34
N ILE A 237 -8.28 -25.57 -2.03
CA ILE A 237 -8.21 -26.48 -3.19
C ILE A 237 -7.65 -25.74 -4.42
N ASN A 238 -7.62 -24.42 -4.38
CA ASN A 238 -7.15 -23.60 -5.49
C ASN A 238 -5.68 -23.21 -5.31
N ASP A 239 -4.81 -23.63 -6.23
CA ASP A 239 -3.39 -23.32 -6.24
C ASP A 239 -3.08 -21.83 -6.49
N LYS A 240 -4.08 -21.02 -6.82
CA LYS A 240 -3.91 -19.59 -7.12
C LYS A 240 -3.84 -18.70 -5.87
N LEU A 241 -4.32 -19.18 -4.74
CA LEU A 241 -4.39 -18.40 -3.51
C LEU A 241 -3.49 -19.02 -2.45
N SER A 242 -2.46 -18.29 -2.04
CA SER A 242 -1.56 -18.73 -0.98
C SER A 242 -2.27 -18.79 0.38
N THR A 243 -1.78 -19.64 1.28
CA THR A 243 -2.29 -19.70 2.66
C THR A 243 -2.20 -18.36 3.38
N PRO A 244 -1.07 -17.60 3.35
CA PRO A 244 -1.00 -16.28 3.97
C PRO A 244 -2.05 -15.30 3.44
N ARG A 245 -2.26 -15.25 2.14
CA ARG A 245 -3.27 -14.37 1.55
C ARG A 245 -4.69 -14.80 1.92
N LEU A 246 -4.94 -16.10 1.98
CA LEU A 246 -6.22 -16.63 2.44
C LEU A 246 -6.49 -16.26 3.90
N GLU A 247 -5.48 -16.35 4.78
CA GLU A 247 -5.61 -15.93 6.16
C GLU A 247 -5.99 -14.46 6.28
N GLU A 248 -5.33 -13.57 5.55
CA GLU A 248 -5.67 -12.15 5.53
C GLU A 248 -7.10 -11.90 5.05
N LEU A 249 -7.55 -12.64 4.03
CA LEU A 249 -8.89 -12.49 3.46
C LEU A 249 -10.02 -13.07 4.33
N ILE A 250 -9.73 -14.03 5.20
CA ILE A 250 -10.73 -14.70 6.05
C ILE A 250 -10.73 -14.16 7.48
N TRP A 251 -9.53 -13.97 8.09
CA TRP A 251 -9.41 -13.60 9.51
C TRP A 251 -9.06 -12.13 9.74
N TYR A 252 -8.40 -11.46 8.79
CA TYR A 252 -7.75 -10.16 9.00
C TYR A 252 -8.14 -9.12 7.94
N ARG A 253 -9.43 -9.04 7.56
CA ARG A 253 -9.91 -7.99 6.66
C ARG A 253 -9.67 -6.63 7.28
N VAL A 254 -9.05 -5.73 6.52
CA VAL A 254 -8.70 -4.38 6.96
C VAL A 254 -9.88 -3.44 6.74
N VAL A 255 -10.39 -2.84 7.82
CA VAL A 255 -11.42 -1.80 7.79
C VAL A 255 -10.81 -0.47 8.18
N THR A 256 -10.91 0.53 7.32
CA THR A 256 -10.34 1.87 7.50
C THR A 256 -11.36 2.85 8.08
N VAL A 257 -12.63 2.73 7.66
CA VAL A 257 -13.74 3.56 8.13
C VAL A 257 -14.93 2.67 8.43
N GLU A 258 -15.56 2.86 9.57
CA GLU A 258 -16.73 2.09 9.97
C GLU A 258 -17.92 2.34 8.99
N GLY A 259 -18.61 1.26 8.63
CA GLY A 259 -19.72 1.30 7.68
C GLY A 259 -19.33 1.32 6.22
N GLN A 260 -18.04 1.32 5.89
CA GLN A 260 -17.53 1.22 4.51
C GLN A 260 -17.05 -0.18 4.18
N GLN A 261 -16.84 -0.42 2.88
CA GLN A 261 -16.26 -1.65 2.39
C GLN A 261 -14.80 -1.79 2.88
N ASP A 262 -14.37 -3.02 3.18
CA ASP A 262 -13.00 -3.28 3.61
C ASP A 262 -11.98 -2.93 2.53
N LEU A 263 -10.74 -2.69 2.96
CA LEU A 263 -9.66 -2.23 2.08
C LEU A 263 -9.32 -3.23 0.98
N HIS A 264 -9.35 -4.54 1.27
CA HIS A 264 -9.05 -5.57 0.27
C HIS A 264 -10.07 -5.57 -0.87
N SER A 265 -11.36 -5.38 -0.53
CA SER A 265 -12.42 -5.22 -1.52
C SER A 265 -12.25 -3.96 -2.36
N GLN A 266 -11.88 -2.83 -1.73
CA GLN A 266 -11.59 -1.58 -2.45
C GLN A 266 -10.42 -1.73 -3.42
N ILE A 267 -9.34 -2.39 -3.01
CA ILE A 267 -8.17 -2.66 -3.86
C ILE A 267 -8.57 -3.54 -5.06
N TYR A 268 -9.34 -4.59 -4.80
CA TYR A 268 -9.83 -5.47 -5.86
C TYR A 268 -10.61 -4.69 -6.92
N HIS A 269 -11.59 -3.90 -6.50
CA HIS A 269 -12.38 -3.10 -7.42
C HIS A 269 -11.55 -2.05 -8.16
N ALA A 270 -10.59 -1.40 -7.52
CA ALA A 270 -9.71 -0.44 -8.16
C ALA A 270 -8.85 -1.11 -9.25
N LYS A 271 -8.37 -2.34 -9.02
CA LYS A 271 -7.63 -3.13 -10.02
C LYS A 271 -8.51 -3.55 -11.18
N GLU A 272 -9.69 -4.09 -10.91
CA GLU A 272 -10.63 -4.53 -11.96
C GLU A 272 -11.12 -3.36 -12.83
N ALA A 273 -11.31 -2.18 -12.23
CA ALA A 273 -11.73 -0.99 -12.95
C ALA A 273 -10.59 -0.30 -13.72
N TRP A 274 -9.31 -0.75 -13.55
CA TRP A 274 -8.16 -0.08 -14.15
C TRP A 274 -8.14 -0.27 -15.66
N PRO A 275 -8.20 0.81 -16.47
CA PRO A 275 -8.24 0.70 -17.93
C PRO A 275 -6.93 0.16 -18.51
N GLN A 276 -7.04 -0.63 -19.55
CA GLN A 276 -5.88 -1.16 -20.27
C GLN A 276 -5.28 -0.16 -21.28
N ALA A 277 -6.09 0.76 -21.82
CA ALA A 277 -5.61 1.77 -22.76
C ALA A 277 -4.82 2.87 -22.06
N ILE A 278 -3.70 3.30 -22.64
CA ILE A 278 -2.73 4.23 -22.01
C ILE A 278 -3.39 5.55 -21.57
N ASP A 279 -4.15 6.19 -22.45
CA ASP A 279 -4.73 7.51 -22.14
C ASP A 279 -5.88 7.41 -21.15
N GLU A 280 -6.67 6.35 -21.21
CA GLU A 280 -7.72 6.05 -20.25
C GLU A 280 -7.12 5.73 -18.87
N SER A 281 -6.04 4.95 -18.82
CA SER A 281 -5.31 4.60 -17.60
C SER A 281 -4.76 5.86 -16.90
N LYS A 282 -4.16 6.81 -17.64
CA LYS A 282 -3.70 8.08 -17.08
C LYS A 282 -4.86 8.95 -16.56
N SER A 283 -5.98 8.97 -17.29
CA SER A 283 -7.17 9.71 -16.87
C SER A 283 -7.78 9.12 -15.61
N PHE A 284 -7.89 7.80 -15.54
CA PHE A 284 -8.33 7.05 -14.37
C PHE A 284 -7.40 7.32 -13.17
N ALA A 285 -6.10 7.19 -13.35
CA ALA A 285 -5.08 7.47 -12.35
C ALA A 285 -5.18 8.89 -11.78
N SER A 286 -5.41 9.89 -12.65
CA SER A 286 -5.59 11.30 -12.22
C SER A 286 -6.87 11.49 -11.40
N ASN A 287 -7.95 10.79 -11.73
CA ASN A 287 -9.22 10.87 -11.00
C ASN A 287 -9.10 10.17 -9.64
N LEU A 288 -8.50 8.97 -9.61
CA LEU A 288 -8.23 8.24 -8.37
C LEU A 288 -7.33 9.05 -7.43
N LEU A 289 -6.29 9.68 -7.96
CA LEU A 289 -5.41 10.56 -7.18
C LEU A 289 -6.17 11.71 -6.51
N LYS A 290 -7.08 12.38 -7.25
CA LYS A 290 -7.95 13.41 -6.66
C LYS A 290 -8.80 12.85 -5.52
N GLN A 291 -9.39 11.68 -5.72
CA GLN A 291 -10.21 11.01 -4.72
C GLN A 291 -9.42 10.66 -3.46
N LEU A 292 -8.22 10.10 -3.62
CA LEU A 292 -7.31 9.79 -2.51
C LEU A 292 -6.98 11.05 -1.69
N ILE A 293 -6.61 12.15 -2.34
CA ILE A 293 -6.26 13.41 -1.66
C ILE A 293 -7.47 14.02 -0.95
N THR A 294 -8.67 13.95 -1.55
CA THR A 294 -9.87 14.59 -1.00
C THR A 294 -10.60 13.72 0.02
N ALA A 295 -10.74 12.43 -0.24
CA ALA A 295 -11.53 11.50 0.57
C ALA A 295 -10.68 10.46 1.34
N GLY A 296 -9.46 10.17 0.90
CA GLY A 296 -8.62 9.12 1.49
C GLY A 296 -9.10 7.71 1.21
N GLN A 297 -9.80 7.50 0.09
CA GLN A 297 -10.43 6.24 -0.28
C GLN A 297 -10.07 5.86 -1.70
N LEU A 298 -10.04 4.56 -1.98
CA LEU A 298 -9.76 4.01 -3.31
C LEU A 298 -11.00 4.02 -4.22
N ILE A 299 -12.20 4.04 -3.63
CA ILE A 299 -13.50 3.98 -4.34
C ILE A 299 -14.46 4.95 -3.69
#